data_95247af3886f84cf405e7e67a1ed5434
#
_entry.id   95247af3886f84cf405e7e67a1ed5434
#
_cell.length_a   1.000
_cell.length_b   1.000
_cell.length_c   1.000
_cell.angle_alpha   90.00
_cell.angle_beta   90.00
_cell.angle_gamma   90.00
#
_symmetry.space_group_name_H-M   'P 1'
#
loop_
_entity.id
_entity.type
_entity.pdbx_description
1 polymer ?
#
loop_
_entity_poly.entity_id
_entity_poly.type
_entity_poly.pdbx_seq_one_letter_code
_entity_poly.pdbx_strand_id
1 'polypeptide(L)'
;MFTHIFQKDSEIKIRNKSSRRFLSFNQLYSFNTLVYEKNTIIDIDLRYHYNQGLGYILKSTDKGNITIETGIAFDNSDYLNTEQKTTYIRGATSINQDIINLSLKFEIDYYYQVNESLDKTDLSRYQILAESQWNLNKRIGIVTGFTYDIHDNDPNSSFFLTISFSDPINWKI
;
A
#
# COMPACT_ATOMS: atom_id res chain seq x y z
N MET A 1 7.41 8.92 2.05
CA MET A 1 8.32 7.76 1.90
C MET A 1 8.52 7.16 3.27
N PHE A 2 8.11 5.93 3.49
CA PHE A 2 8.24 5.25 4.78
C PHE A 2 9.21 4.08 4.61
N THR A 3 10.20 4.01 5.49
CA THR A 3 11.17 2.91 5.50
C THR A 3 11.09 2.22 6.86
N HIS A 4 10.80 0.93 6.89
CA HIS A 4 10.80 0.10 8.09
C HIS A 4 12.08 -0.76 8.10
N ILE A 5 12.82 -0.74 9.20
CA ILE A 5 14.01 -1.60 9.37
C ILE A 5 13.86 -2.33 10.69
N PHE A 6 13.71 -3.64 10.65
CA PHE A 6 13.82 -4.52 11.82
C PHE A 6 14.87 -5.59 11.56
N GLN A 7 15.69 -5.88 12.58
CA GLN A 7 16.87 -6.72 12.46
C GLN A 7 16.75 -7.99 13.31
N LYS A 8 16.70 -9.08 12.62
CA LYS A 8 17.31 -10.39 12.78
C LYS A 8 16.71 -11.39 11.80
N ASP A 9 15.44 -11.27 11.51
CA ASP A 9 14.77 -11.70 10.30
C ASP A 9 14.42 -10.41 9.61
N SER A 10 15.03 -10.10 8.46
CA SER A 10 14.95 -8.74 7.91
C SER A 10 13.68 -8.55 7.14
N GLU A 11 12.81 -7.70 7.65
CA GLU A 11 11.70 -7.14 6.87
C GLU A 11 12.09 -5.75 6.38
N ILE A 12 12.10 -5.56 5.07
CA ILE A 12 12.27 -4.24 4.44
C ILE A 12 11.10 -4.04 3.51
N LYS A 13 10.30 -3.00 3.76
CA LYS A 13 9.21 -2.62 2.88
C LYS A 13 9.33 -1.15 2.49
N ILE A 14 9.51 -0.90 1.20
CA ILE A 14 9.56 0.45 0.63
C ILE A 14 8.35 0.61 -0.26
N ARG A 15 7.50 1.59 0.05
CA ARG A 15 6.33 1.94 -0.77
C ARG A 15 6.44 3.36 -1.25
N ASN A 16 6.35 3.56 -2.55
CA ASN A 16 6.23 4.86 -3.19
C ASN A 16 4.89 4.93 -3.92
N LYS A 17 4.05 5.89 -3.60
CA LYS A 17 2.79 6.17 -4.32
C LYS A 17 2.85 7.59 -4.85
N SER A 18 2.63 7.75 -6.15
CA SER A 18 2.42 9.05 -6.78
C SER A 18 1.05 9.11 -7.45
N SER A 19 0.46 10.29 -7.44
CA SER A 19 -0.83 10.53 -8.08
C SER A 19 -0.87 11.89 -8.75
N ARG A 20 -1.61 11.99 -9.87
CA ARG A 20 -1.80 13.22 -10.61
C ARG A 20 -3.28 13.41 -10.95
N ARG A 21 -3.86 14.53 -10.51
CA ARG A 21 -5.23 14.90 -10.86
C ARG A 21 -5.33 15.36 -12.32
N PHE A 22 -6.44 15.06 -12.95
CA PHE A 22 -6.74 15.56 -14.28
C PHE A 22 -7.27 17.00 -14.20
N LEU A 23 -6.73 17.91 -15.02
CA LEU A 23 -7.09 19.32 -14.99
C LEU A 23 -8.58 19.57 -15.31
N SER A 24 -9.18 18.74 -16.14
CA SER A 24 -10.59 18.86 -16.55
C SER A 24 -11.59 18.19 -15.60
N PHE A 25 -11.11 17.32 -14.70
CA PHE A 25 -11.96 16.54 -13.80
C PHE A 25 -11.31 16.48 -12.42
N ASN A 26 -11.67 17.43 -11.55
CA ASN A 26 -11.05 17.56 -10.22
C ASN A 26 -11.19 16.33 -9.32
N GLN A 27 -12.16 15.45 -9.60
CA GLN A 27 -12.39 14.22 -8.83
C GLN A 27 -11.62 13.01 -9.38
N LEU A 28 -11.16 13.08 -10.65
CA LEU A 28 -10.46 11.99 -11.30
C LEU A 28 -8.94 12.20 -11.21
N TYR A 29 -8.22 11.14 -10.88
CA TYR A 29 -6.76 11.14 -10.86
C TYR A 29 -6.19 9.83 -11.40
N SER A 30 -4.98 9.89 -11.94
CA SER A 30 -4.17 8.72 -12.20
C SER A 30 -3.25 8.48 -11.02
N PHE A 31 -2.94 7.23 -10.75
CA PHE A 31 -1.98 6.87 -9.74
C PHE A 31 -1.01 5.79 -10.22
N ASN A 32 0.15 5.74 -9.60
CA ASN A 32 1.04 4.60 -9.66
C ASN A 32 1.64 4.34 -8.26
N THR A 33 1.86 3.08 -7.97
CA THR A 33 2.44 2.62 -6.72
C THR A 33 3.51 1.59 -7.03
N LEU A 34 4.68 1.76 -6.44
CA LEU A 34 5.76 0.79 -6.47
C LEU A 34 6.01 0.34 -5.03
N VAL A 35 6.01 -0.95 -4.83
CA VAL A 35 6.36 -1.57 -3.55
C VAL A 35 7.55 -2.49 -3.78
N TYR A 36 8.54 -2.33 -2.96
CA TYR A 36 9.66 -3.26 -2.78
C TYR A 36 9.51 -3.88 -1.41
N GLU A 37 9.53 -5.19 -1.32
CA GLU A 37 9.42 -5.92 -0.06
C GLU A 37 10.46 -7.03 -0.03
N LYS A 38 11.16 -7.14 1.09
CA LYS A 38 11.98 -8.27 1.44
C LYS A 38 11.53 -8.71 2.84
N ASN A 39 11.12 -9.96 2.99
CA ASN A 39 10.66 -10.48 4.26
C ASN A 39 11.10 -11.94 4.42
N THR A 40 12.20 -12.15 5.09
CA THR A 40 12.76 -13.48 5.31
C THR A 40 12.01 -14.30 6.36
N ILE A 41 11.09 -13.66 7.14
CA ILE A 41 10.25 -14.34 8.13
C ILE A 41 9.19 -15.23 7.45
N ILE A 42 8.72 -14.81 6.29
CA ILE A 42 7.70 -15.50 5.48
C ILE A 42 8.26 -16.00 4.15
N ASP A 43 9.57 -16.29 4.11
CA ASP A 43 10.28 -16.86 2.96
C ASP A 43 10.17 -16.02 1.67
N ILE A 44 9.94 -14.71 1.77
CA ILE A 44 9.99 -13.78 0.65
C ILE A 44 11.38 -13.18 0.57
N ASP A 45 12.22 -13.67 -0.35
CA ASP A 45 13.54 -13.09 -0.57
C ASP A 45 13.44 -11.73 -1.24
N LEU A 46 12.51 -11.59 -2.20
CA LEU A 46 12.31 -10.35 -2.92
C LEU A 46 10.92 -10.31 -3.54
N ARG A 47 10.22 -9.20 -3.34
CA ARG A 47 8.94 -8.93 -3.99
C ARG A 47 8.92 -7.53 -4.57
N TYR A 48 8.61 -7.44 -5.84
CA TYR A 48 8.27 -6.19 -6.50
C TYR A 48 6.79 -6.18 -6.83
N HIS A 49 6.09 -5.18 -6.34
CA HIS A 49 4.70 -4.97 -6.69
C HIS A 49 4.56 -3.59 -7.32
N TYR A 50 4.10 -3.55 -8.57
CA TYR A 50 3.79 -2.32 -9.29
C TYR A 50 2.31 -2.26 -9.57
N ASN A 51 1.69 -1.12 -9.29
CA ASN A 51 0.27 -0.91 -9.49
C ASN A 51 0.02 0.47 -10.10
N GLN A 52 -0.76 0.52 -11.17
CA GLN A 52 -1.14 1.75 -11.85
C GLN A 52 -2.62 1.74 -12.21
N GLY A 53 -3.24 2.91 -12.21
CA GLY A 53 -4.66 2.99 -12.55
C GLY A 53 -5.24 4.38 -12.44
N LEU A 54 -6.56 4.38 -12.33
CA LEU A 54 -7.37 5.56 -12.16
C LEU A 54 -8.06 5.53 -10.80
N GLY A 55 -8.17 6.68 -10.19
CA GLY A 55 -8.90 6.89 -8.95
C GLY A 55 -9.95 7.97 -9.10
N TYR A 56 -11.03 7.81 -8.37
CA TYR A 56 -12.12 8.78 -8.29
C TYR A 56 -12.36 9.17 -6.83
N ILE A 57 -12.43 10.48 -6.57
CA ILE A 57 -12.72 11.04 -5.25
C ILE A 57 -14.24 11.12 -5.09
N LEU A 58 -14.83 10.19 -4.34
CA LEU A 58 -16.28 10.18 -4.05
C LEU A 58 -16.69 11.34 -3.17
N LYS A 59 -15.88 11.63 -2.16
CA LYS A 59 -16.10 12.70 -1.20
C LYS A 59 -14.76 13.28 -0.79
N SER A 60 -14.71 14.61 -0.72
CA SER A 60 -13.56 15.33 -0.17
C SER A 60 -14.06 16.42 0.76
N THR A 61 -13.47 16.52 1.93
CA THR A 61 -13.69 17.56 2.92
C THR A 61 -12.35 18.07 3.42
N ASP A 62 -12.34 19.16 4.19
CA ASP A 62 -11.10 19.67 4.82
C ASP A 62 -10.47 18.67 5.82
N LYS A 63 -11.26 17.67 6.25
CA LYS A 63 -10.85 16.68 7.27
C LYS A 63 -10.67 15.27 6.72
N GLY A 64 -10.82 15.06 5.43
CA GLY A 64 -10.64 13.72 4.88
C GLY A 64 -11.29 13.50 3.53
N ASN A 65 -11.10 12.30 3.00
CA ASN A 65 -11.64 11.92 1.71
C ASN A 65 -12.02 10.43 1.66
N ILE A 66 -12.90 10.13 0.71
CA ILE A 66 -13.24 8.76 0.32
C ILE A 66 -12.90 8.63 -1.15
N THR A 67 -12.11 7.61 -1.50
CA THR A 67 -11.69 7.36 -2.88
C THR A 67 -11.97 5.92 -3.29
N ILE A 68 -12.23 5.76 -4.58
CA ILE A 68 -12.25 4.45 -5.25
C ILE A 68 -11.13 4.44 -6.27
N GLU A 69 -10.38 3.36 -6.35
CA GLU A 69 -9.32 3.14 -7.32
C GLU A 69 -9.56 1.86 -8.10
N THR A 70 -9.20 1.85 -9.37
CA THR A 70 -9.12 0.65 -10.18
C THR A 70 -7.88 0.71 -11.06
N GLY A 71 -7.28 -0.43 -11.33
CA GLY A 71 -6.04 -0.46 -12.09
C GLY A 71 -5.53 -1.87 -12.36
N ILE A 72 -4.32 -1.92 -12.90
CA ILE A 72 -3.59 -3.14 -13.17
C ILE A 72 -2.41 -3.20 -12.20
N ALA A 73 -2.26 -4.34 -11.54
CA ALA A 73 -1.15 -4.61 -10.64
C ALA A 73 -0.29 -5.76 -11.18
N PHE A 74 1.02 -5.59 -11.09
CA PHE A 74 2.02 -6.59 -11.45
C PHE A 74 2.77 -6.97 -10.19
N ASP A 75 2.80 -8.25 -9.91
CA ASP A 75 3.56 -8.83 -8.80
C ASP A 75 4.66 -9.72 -9.37
N ASN A 76 5.87 -9.48 -8.93
CA ASN A 76 7.01 -10.35 -9.20
C ASN A 76 7.62 -10.69 -7.86
N SER A 77 7.41 -11.92 -7.43
CA SER A 77 7.86 -12.43 -6.13
C SER A 77 8.84 -13.56 -6.35
N ASP A 78 9.99 -13.45 -5.72
CA ASP A 78 10.98 -14.51 -5.62
C ASP A 78 10.81 -15.17 -4.25
N TYR A 79 10.08 -16.27 -4.23
CA TYR A 79 10.03 -17.16 -3.07
C TYR A 79 11.23 -18.09 -3.16
N LEU A 80 11.86 -18.46 -2.06
CA LEU A 80 13.12 -19.19 -1.92
C LEU A 80 13.43 -20.30 -2.97
N ASN A 81 12.46 -20.70 -3.77
CA ASN A 81 12.64 -21.72 -4.83
C ASN A 81 11.84 -21.50 -6.11
N THR A 82 11.00 -20.46 -6.21
CA THR A 82 10.14 -20.25 -7.39
C THR A 82 9.87 -18.78 -7.65
N GLU A 83 10.25 -18.30 -8.84
CA GLU A 83 9.88 -16.97 -9.33
C GLU A 83 8.42 -16.99 -9.79
N GLN A 84 7.56 -16.19 -9.14
CA GLN A 84 6.16 -16.04 -9.52
C GLN A 84 5.91 -14.65 -10.11
N LYS A 85 5.36 -14.62 -11.32
CA LYS A 85 4.93 -13.39 -11.99
C LYS A 85 3.43 -13.41 -12.20
N THR A 86 2.74 -12.50 -11.55
CA THR A 86 1.28 -12.45 -11.60
C THR A 86 0.78 -11.06 -11.98
N THR A 87 -0.25 -11.03 -12.80
CA THR A 87 -0.95 -9.81 -13.18
C THR A 87 -2.35 -9.84 -12.60
N TYR A 88 -2.76 -8.71 -11.99
CA TYR A 88 -4.07 -8.55 -11.37
C TYR A 88 -4.82 -7.36 -11.95
N ILE A 89 -6.14 -7.46 -11.98
CA ILE A 89 -7.01 -6.29 -11.95
C ILE A 89 -7.22 -5.95 -10.48
N ARG A 90 -6.94 -4.70 -10.09
CA ARG A 90 -7.14 -4.20 -8.73
C ARG A 90 -8.35 -3.29 -8.67
N GLY A 91 -9.19 -3.52 -7.67
CA GLY A 91 -10.19 -2.57 -7.19
C GLY A 91 -9.88 -2.20 -5.74
N ALA A 92 -10.02 -0.93 -5.39
CA ALA A 92 -9.75 -0.48 -4.03
C ALA A 92 -10.72 0.62 -3.58
N THR A 93 -10.96 0.65 -2.29
CA THR A 93 -11.66 1.77 -1.63
C THR A 93 -10.83 2.22 -0.45
N SER A 94 -10.62 3.54 -0.32
CA SER A 94 -9.93 4.08 0.84
C SER A 94 -10.72 5.21 1.49
N ILE A 95 -10.64 5.28 2.81
CA ILE A 95 -11.20 6.33 3.66
C ILE A 95 -10.04 6.92 4.44
N ASN A 96 -9.86 8.23 4.32
CA ASN A 96 -8.89 8.98 5.11
C ASN A 96 -9.65 10.01 5.93
N GLN A 97 -9.31 10.12 7.22
CA GLN A 97 -9.94 11.05 8.14
C GLN A 97 -8.89 11.70 9.06
N ASP A 98 -8.86 13.04 9.07
CA ASP A 98 -7.98 13.82 9.95
C ASP A 98 -8.78 14.36 11.14
N ILE A 99 -8.26 14.14 12.35
CA ILE A 99 -8.83 14.59 13.63
C ILE A 99 -7.70 15.28 14.41
N ILE A 100 -7.67 16.60 14.38
CA ILE A 100 -6.65 17.44 15.06
C ILE A 100 -5.21 16.93 14.87
N ASN A 101 -4.73 16.02 15.75
CA ASN A 101 -3.37 15.46 15.71
C ASN A 101 -3.32 14.00 15.27
N LEU A 102 -4.43 13.44 14.84
CA LEU A 102 -4.60 12.04 14.47
C LEU A 102 -5.11 11.95 13.03
N SER A 103 -4.40 11.25 12.17
CA SER A 103 -4.87 10.89 10.83
C SER A 103 -5.15 9.38 10.80
N LEU A 104 -6.35 9.04 10.36
CA LEU A 104 -6.80 7.66 10.21
C LEU A 104 -6.91 7.32 8.73
N LYS A 105 -6.44 6.15 8.35
CA LYS A 105 -6.59 5.59 7.02
C LYS A 105 -7.15 4.18 7.12
N PHE A 106 -8.15 3.90 6.31
CA PHE A 106 -8.69 2.57 6.10
C PHE A 106 -8.74 2.30 4.60
N GLU A 107 -8.22 1.17 4.15
CA GLU A 107 -8.16 0.78 2.74
C GLU A 107 -8.53 -0.69 2.60
N ILE A 108 -9.37 -1.01 1.64
CA ILE A 108 -9.70 -2.36 1.23
C ILE A 108 -9.33 -2.48 -0.23
N ASP A 109 -8.48 -3.44 -0.54
CA ASP A 109 -8.07 -3.81 -1.88
C ASP A 109 -8.60 -5.19 -2.24
N TYR A 110 -8.99 -5.35 -3.49
CA TYR A 110 -9.24 -6.65 -4.10
C TYR A 110 -8.37 -6.80 -5.34
N TYR A 111 -7.62 -7.89 -5.40
CA TYR A 111 -6.77 -8.25 -6.52
C TYR A 111 -7.34 -9.50 -7.19
N TYR A 112 -7.83 -9.34 -8.41
CA TYR A 112 -8.31 -10.43 -9.24
C TYR A 112 -7.21 -10.85 -10.22
N GLN A 113 -6.77 -12.10 -10.14
CA GLN A 113 -5.74 -12.65 -11.03
C GLN A 113 -6.26 -12.75 -12.46
N VAL A 114 -5.46 -12.25 -13.43
CA VAL A 114 -5.84 -12.24 -14.85
C VAL A 114 -5.09 -13.30 -15.65
N ASN A 115 -3.84 -13.60 -15.26
CA ASN A 115 -3.04 -14.62 -15.92
C ASN A 115 -3.04 -15.92 -15.09
N GLU A 116 -3.06 -17.05 -15.78
CA GLU A 116 -2.88 -18.34 -15.11
C GLU A 116 -1.45 -18.44 -14.55
N SER A 117 -1.32 -18.87 -13.31
CA SER A 117 -0.05 -19.26 -12.73
C SER A 117 0.40 -20.60 -13.32
N LEU A 118 1.69 -20.85 -13.35
CA LEU A 118 2.26 -22.11 -13.83
C LEU A 118 1.69 -23.33 -13.09
N ASP A 119 1.31 -23.16 -11.83
CA ASP A 119 0.77 -24.21 -10.96
C ASP A 119 -0.77 -24.24 -10.91
N LYS A 120 -1.48 -23.46 -11.76
CA LYS A 120 -2.94 -23.31 -11.77
C LYS A 120 -3.53 -22.82 -10.43
N THR A 121 -2.73 -22.25 -9.56
CA THR A 121 -3.19 -21.72 -8.28
C THR A 121 -3.83 -20.36 -8.50
N ASP A 122 -5.04 -20.15 -7.98
CA ASP A 122 -5.68 -18.83 -7.96
C ASP A 122 -5.00 -17.98 -6.88
N LEU A 123 -4.36 -16.91 -7.30
CA LEU A 123 -3.67 -15.95 -6.43
C LEU A 123 -4.50 -14.69 -6.17
N SER A 124 -5.80 -14.73 -6.47
CA SER A 124 -6.72 -13.64 -6.15
C SER A 124 -6.80 -13.43 -4.64
N ARG A 125 -6.80 -12.17 -4.18
CA ARG A 125 -6.73 -11.87 -2.76
C ARG A 125 -7.44 -10.58 -2.37
N TYR A 126 -7.83 -10.52 -1.11
CA TYR A 126 -8.26 -9.29 -0.44
C TYR A 126 -7.16 -8.81 0.50
N GLN A 127 -6.98 -7.50 0.56
CA GLN A 127 -6.09 -6.87 1.53
C GLN A 127 -6.85 -5.77 2.27
N ILE A 128 -6.76 -5.78 3.58
CA ILE A 128 -7.30 -4.73 4.44
C ILE A 128 -6.14 -4.03 5.12
N LEU A 129 -6.09 -2.71 5.04
CA LEU A 129 -5.14 -1.86 5.75
C LEU A 129 -5.90 -0.91 6.66
N ALA A 130 -5.54 -0.91 7.93
CA ALA A 130 -5.94 0.12 8.88
C ALA A 130 -4.69 0.79 9.43
N GLU A 131 -4.62 2.11 9.36
CA GLU A 131 -3.44 2.88 9.76
C GLU A 131 -3.87 4.09 10.59
N SER A 132 -3.14 4.39 11.64
CA SER A 132 -3.28 5.62 12.40
C SER A 132 -1.94 6.33 12.52
N GLN A 133 -1.93 7.63 12.22
CA GLN A 133 -0.76 8.49 12.37
C GLN A 133 -1.05 9.55 13.43
N TRP A 134 -0.25 9.58 14.48
CA TRP A 134 -0.30 10.54 15.57
C TRP A 134 0.82 11.55 15.41
N ASN A 135 0.49 12.81 15.16
CA ASN A 135 1.46 13.88 15.03
C ASN A 135 1.81 14.41 16.43
N LEU A 136 2.96 14.01 16.96
CA LEU A 136 3.45 14.48 18.26
C LEU A 136 3.84 15.97 18.20
N ASN A 137 4.39 16.38 17.06
CA ASN A 137 4.69 17.77 16.74
C ASN A 137 4.73 17.96 15.21
N LYS A 138 5.15 19.14 14.72
CA LYS A 138 5.21 19.45 13.29
C LYS A 138 6.21 18.59 12.49
N ARG A 139 7.11 17.88 13.17
CA ARG A 139 8.21 17.13 12.53
C ARG A 139 8.16 15.63 12.80
N ILE A 140 7.58 15.23 13.93
CA ILE A 140 7.62 13.84 14.39
C ILE A 140 6.21 13.34 14.59
N GLY A 141 5.95 12.17 14.06
CA GLY A 141 4.73 11.41 14.27
C GLY A 141 5.01 9.94 14.57
N ILE A 142 4.03 9.29 15.13
CA ILE A 142 4.00 7.84 15.31
C ILE A 142 2.94 7.30 14.37
N VAL A 143 3.30 6.30 13.57
CA VAL A 143 2.37 5.59 12.69
C VAL A 143 2.25 4.17 13.20
N THR A 144 1.02 3.75 13.45
CA THR A 144 0.69 2.35 13.73
C THR A 144 -0.25 1.85 12.66
N GLY A 145 -0.12 0.60 12.30
CA GLY A 145 -1.00 0.02 11.29
C GLY A 145 -1.10 -1.48 11.42
N PHE A 146 -2.17 -1.96 10.83
CA PHE A 146 -2.52 -3.37 10.75
C PHE A 146 -2.85 -3.69 9.29
N THR A 147 -2.27 -4.76 8.78
CA THR A 147 -2.61 -5.33 7.47
C THR A 147 -3.17 -6.73 7.66
N TYR A 148 -4.19 -7.04 6.88
CA TYR A 148 -4.81 -8.37 6.83
C TYR A 148 -4.97 -8.76 5.38
N ASP A 149 -4.22 -9.78 4.96
CA ASP A 149 -4.26 -10.38 3.64
C ASP A 149 -5.03 -11.70 3.70
N ILE A 150 -6.02 -11.88 2.84
CA ILE A 150 -6.78 -13.12 2.70
C ILE A 150 -6.48 -13.68 1.32
N HIS A 151 -5.74 -14.76 1.29
CA HIS A 151 -5.41 -15.51 0.10
C HIS A 151 -5.82 -16.97 0.31
N ASP A 152 -6.65 -17.51 -0.55
CA ASP A 152 -6.99 -18.94 -0.67
C ASP A 152 -7.19 -19.70 0.67
N ASN A 153 -7.91 -19.10 1.65
CA ASN A 153 -8.12 -19.62 3.01
C ASN A 153 -6.87 -19.62 3.92
N ASP A 154 -5.78 -18.98 3.51
CA ASP A 154 -4.61 -18.77 4.35
C ASP A 154 -4.48 -17.27 4.70
N PRO A 155 -5.14 -16.82 5.77
CA PRO A 155 -5.12 -15.42 6.17
C PRO A 155 -3.77 -15.09 6.84
N ASN A 156 -3.15 -14.03 6.36
CA ASN A 156 -1.94 -13.47 6.97
C ASN A 156 -2.24 -12.09 7.55
N SER A 157 -1.73 -11.82 8.73
CA SER A 157 -1.89 -10.52 9.37
C SER A 157 -0.56 -10.00 9.89
N SER A 158 -0.34 -8.70 9.73
CA SER A 158 0.83 -8.03 10.29
C SER A 158 0.45 -6.73 10.99
N PHE A 159 1.19 -6.41 12.04
CA PHE A 159 1.10 -5.15 12.76
C PHE A 159 2.43 -4.42 12.63
N PHE A 160 2.39 -3.11 12.40
CA PHE A 160 3.59 -2.29 12.33
C PHE A 160 3.49 -1.04 13.18
N LEU A 161 4.65 -0.62 13.69
CA LEU A 161 4.86 0.63 14.41
C LEU A 161 6.03 1.36 13.78
N THR A 162 5.86 2.63 13.43
CA THR A 162 6.89 3.44 12.77
C THR A 162 6.93 4.84 13.35
N ILE A 163 8.13 5.41 13.38
CA ILE A 163 8.31 6.83 13.63
C ILE A 163 8.38 7.55 12.28
N SER A 164 7.46 8.48 12.04
CA SER A 164 7.46 9.31 10.84
C SER A 164 8.18 10.63 11.10
N PHE A 165 8.98 11.05 10.15
CA PHE A 165 9.62 12.38 10.17
C PHE A 165 9.08 13.20 9.01
N SER A 166 8.39 14.30 9.34
CA SER A 166 7.91 15.29 8.38
C SER A 166 8.82 16.51 8.45
N ASP A 167 10.03 16.43 7.93
CA ASP A 167 10.82 17.64 7.70
C ASP A 167 10.81 17.91 6.19
N PRO A 168 10.22 19.02 5.74
CA PRO A 168 10.61 19.56 4.46
C PRO A 168 12.05 20.04 4.61
N ILE A 169 13.00 19.17 4.30
CA ILE A 169 14.36 19.61 4.01
C ILE A 169 14.19 20.58 2.85
N ASN A 170 14.19 21.86 3.18
CA ASN A 170 14.29 22.94 2.19
C ASN A 170 15.67 22.83 1.55
N TRP A 171 15.80 21.95 0.58
CA TRP A 171 16.89 21.94 -0.36
C TRP A 171 16.71 23.22 -1.20
N LYS A 172 17.23 24.35 -0.69
CA LYS A 172 17.53 25.48 -1.55
C LYS A 172 18.75 25.08 -2.35
N ILE A 173 18.53 24.59 -3.57
CA ILE A 173 19.55 24.57 -4.61
C ILE A 173 19.66 25.99 -5.18
#